data_ef0888ca5b569bf3f4203a76df8080f2
#
_entry.id   ef0888ca5b569bf3f4203a76df8080f2
#
_cell.length_a   1.000
_cell.length_b   1.000
_cell.length_c   1.000
_cell.angle_alpha   90.00
_cell.angle_beta   90.00
_cell.angle_gamma   90.00
#
_symmetry.space_group_name_H-M   'P 1'
#
loop_
_entity.id
_entity.type
_entity.pdbx_description
1 polymer ?
#
loop_
_entity_poly.entity_id
_entity_poly.type
_entity_poly.pdbx_seq_one_letter_code
_entity_poly.pdbx_strand_id
1 'polypeptide(L)' 'MDDKKFKAILPFITAALVDKISTIYNLDEDAAIKSLYTTELYSYLENEETKVWQYSVEKIFTLYQTEIQTGTLELPEY' A
#
# COMPACT_ATOMS: atom_id res chain seq x y z
N MET A 1 -16.66 7.47 -12.74
CA MET A 1 -16.40 6.16 -13.30
C MET A 1 -15.35 5.40 -12.56
N ASP A 2 -14.17 6.00 -12.44
CA ASP A 2 -13.07 5.34 -11.72
C ASP A 2 -13.32 5.24 -10.23
N ASP A 3 -14.19 6.09 -9.70
CA ASP A 3 -14.50 6.10 -8.29
C ASP A 3 -15.06 4.76 -7.79
N LYS A 4 -15.98 4.17 -8.55
CA LYS A 4 -16.54 2.87 -8.19
C LYS A 4 -15.49 1.77 -8.24
N LYS A 5 -14.65 1.81 -9.28
CA LYS A 5 -13.58 0.84 -9.45
C LYS A 5 -12.57 0.95 -8.31
N PHE A 6 -12.19 2.17 -7.97
CA PHE A 6 -11.27 2.44 -6.88
C PHE A 6 -11.82 1.90 -5.56
N LYS A 7 -13.06 2.22 -5.24
CA LYS A 7 -13.67 1.77 -3.98
C LYS A 7 -13.82 0.25 -3.91
N ALA A 8 -14.01 -0.39 -5.05
CA ALA A 8 -14.11 -1.85 -5.10
C ALA A 8 -12.75 -2.53 -4.95
N ILE A 9 -11.70 -1.92 -5.48
CA ILE A 9 -10.37 -2.51 -5.52
C ILE A 9 -9.57 -2.25 -4.25
N LEU A 10 -9.72 -1.08 -3.65
CA LEU A 10 -8.89 -0.68 -2.51
C LEU A 10 -8.90 -1.68 -1.37
N PRO A 11 -10.05 -2.23 -0.94
CA PRO A 11 -10.04 -3.23 0.13
C PRO A 11 -9.23 -4.48 -0.21
N PHE A 12 -9.25 -4.90 -1.47
CA PHE A 12 -8.48 -6.08 -1.90
C PHE A 12 -6.98 -5.79 -1.85
N ILE A 13 -6.59 -4.60 -2.29
CA ILE A 13 -5.18 -4.21 -2.25
C ILE A 13 -4.71 -4.13 -0.80
N THR A 14 -5.50 -3.49 0.05
CA THR A 14 -5.15 -3.34 1.46
C THR A 14 -5.00 -4.69 2.14
N ALA A 15 -5.95 -5.60 1.91
CA ALA A 15 -5.88 -6.94 2.50
C ALA A 15 -4.65 -7.70 2.00
N ALA A 16 -4.34 -7.60 0.71
CA ALA A 16 -3.18 -8.27 0.15
C ALA A 16 -1.88 -7.71 0.72
N LEU A 17 -1.80 -6.39 0.90
CA LEU A 17 -0.62 -5.76 1.48
C LEU A 17 -0.43 -6.16 2.94
N VAL A 18 -1.51 -6.15 3.73
CA VAL A 18 -1.45 -6.57 5.13
C VAL A 18 -0.95 -8.00 5.24
N ASP A 19 -1.45 -8.89 4.38
CA ASP A 19 -1.01 -10.28 4.36
C ASP A 19 0.48 -10.39 4.05
N LYS A 20 0.96 -9.68 3.05
CA LYS A 20 2.38 -9.69 2.70
C LYS A 20 3.25 -9.13 3.84
N ILE A 21 2.82 -8.03 4.43
CA ILE A 21 3.56 -7.40 5.53
C ILE A 21 3.63 -8.37 6.72
N SER A 22 2.50 -8.95 7.07
CA SER A 22 2.42 -9.91 8.17
C SER A 22 3.37 -11.08 7.94
N THR A 23 3.36 -11.63 6.73
CA THR A 23 4.17 -12.81 6.41
C THR A 23 5.66 -12.48 6.33
N ILE A 24 6.02 -11.42 5.62
CA ILE A 24 7.42 -11.12 5.34
C ILE A 24 8.13 -10.52 6.55
N TYR A 25 7.44 -9.67 7.29
CA TYR A 25 8.03 -9.04 8.48
C TYR A 25 7.70 -9.79 9.77
N ASN A 26 6.98 -10.90 9.67
CA ASN A 26 6.60 -11.74 10.81
C ASN A 26 5.88 -10.92 11.90
N LEU A 27 4.87 -10.16 11.46
CA LEU A 27 4.05 -9.34 12.34
C LEU A 27 2.65 -9.96 12.45
N ASP A 28 1.97 -9.72 13.57
CA ASP A 28 0.57 -10.09 13.62
C ASP A 28 -0.26 -9.10 12.78
N GLU A 29 -1.53 -9.45 12.57
CA GLU A 29 -2.38 -8.66 11.68
C GLU A 29 -2.52 -7.21 12.15
N ASP A 30 -2.72 -7.00 13.46
CA ASP A 30 -2.87 -5.65 13.99
C ASP A 30 -1.62 -4.81 13.78
N ALA A 31 -0.46 -5.39 14.02
CA ALA A 31 0.81 -4.69 13.81
C ALA A 31 1.04 -4.39 12.33
N ALA A 32 0.68 -5.33 11.47
CA ALA A 32 0.81 -5.14 10.02
C ALA A 32 -0.10 -4.01 9.54
N ILE A 33 -1.33 -3.98 10.01
CA ILE A 33 -2.28 -2.92 9.65
C ILE A 33 -1.76 -1.56 10.09
N LYS A 34 -1.31 -1.46 11.35
CA LYS A 34 -0.78 -0.21 11.88
C LYS A 34 0.44 0.26 11.08
N SER A 35 1.33 -0.68 10.75
CA SER A 35 2.52 -0.35 9.98
C SER A 35 2.16 0.23 8.62
N LEU A 36 1.17 -0.36 7.94
CA LEU A 36 0.74 0.14 6.65
C LEU A 36 0.07 1.51 6.76
N TYR A 37 -0.81 1.67 7.73
CA TYR A 37 -1.62 2.89 7.86
C TYR A 37 -0.81 4.11 8.25
N THR A 38 0.37 3.93 8.82
CA THR A 38 1.23 5.04 9.21
C THR A 38 2.16 5.51 8.10
N THR A 39 2.17 4.82 6.96
CA THR A 39 3.05 5.18 5.85
C THR A 39 2.45 6.31 5.02
N GLU A 40 3.32 7.07 4.35
CA GLU A 40 2.88 8.01 3.33
C GLU A 40 2.27 7.28 2.14
N LEU A 41 2.78 6.08 1.86
CA LEU A 41 2.25 5.25 0.78
C LEU A 41 0.76 5.04 0.94
N TYR A 42 0.29 4.75 2.15
CA TYR A 42 -1.13 4.50 2.36
C TYR A 42 -1.96 5.75 2.07
N SER A 43 -1.44 6.93 2.43
CA SER A 43 -2.11 8.19 2.11
C SER A 43 -2.30 8.35 0.60
N TYR A 44 -1.27 7.99 -0.17
CA TYR A 44 -1.36 8.03 -1.63
C TYR A 44 -2.29 6.95 -2.16
N LEU A 45 -2.24 5.77 -1.57
CA LEU A 45 -3.04 4.64 -2.00
C LEU A 45 -4.54 4.92 -1.83
N GLU A 46 -4.92 5.55 -0.74
CA GLU A 46 -6.33 5.84 -0.46
C GLU A 46 -6.85 7.06 -1.22
N ASN A 47 -5.98 7.78 -1.92
CA ASN A 47 -6.38 8.92 -2.73
C ASN A 47 -6.44 8.49 -4.20
N GLU A 48 -7.64 8.46 -4.74
CA GLU A 48 -7.85 8.01 -6.11
C GLU A 48 -7.02 8.77 -7.13
N GLU A 49 -6.84 10.06 -6.91
CA GLU A 49 -6.16 10.92 -7.88
C GLU A 49 -4.69 10.58 -8.06
N THR A 50 -4.07 9.95 -7.08
CA THR A 50 -2.64 9.58 -7.19
C THR A 50 -2.41 8.42 -8.14
N LYS A 51 -3.44 7.63 -8.42
CA LYS A 51 -3.38 6.43 -9.27
C LYS A 51 -2.45 5.34 -8.76
N VAL A 52 -1.93 5.47 -7.54
CA VAL A 52 -1.07 4.44 -6.95
C VAL A 52 -1.82 3.12 -6.84
N TRP A 53 -3.11 3.17 -6.57
CA TRP A 53 -3.95 1.98 -6.47
C TRP A 53 -4.01 1.17 -7.77
N GLN A 54 -3.57 1.73 -8.90
CA GLN A 54 -3.54 1.03 -10.19
C GLN A 54 -2.31 0.17 -10.38
N TYR A 55 -1.29 0.32 -9.53
CA TYR A 55 -0.11 -0.52 -9.61
C TYR A 55 -0.43 -1.93 -9.11
N SER A 56 0.37 -2.91 -9.52
CA SER A 56 0.24 -4.26 -8.99
C SER A 56 0.54 -4.28 -7.50
N VAL A 57 0.01 -5.27 -6.80
CA VAL A 57 0.27 -5.44 -5.37
C VAL A 57 1.77 -5.56 -5.12
N GLU A 58 2.50 -6.30 -5.95
CA GLU A 58 3.95 -6.45 -5.80
C GLU A 58 4.65 -5.11 -5.91
N LYS A 59 4.24 -4.27 -6.85
CA LYS A 59 4.83 -2.94 -7.01
C LYS A 59 4.56 -2.07 -5.79
N ILE A 60 3.32 -2.07 -5.32
CA ILE A 60 2.93 -1.29 -4.15
C ILE A 60 3.70 -1.77 -2.92
N PHE A 61 3.85 -3.09 -2.78
CA PHE A 61 4.61 -3.64 -1.67
C PHE A 61 6.07 -3.21 -1.72
N THR A 62 6.67 -3.16 -2.91
CA THR A 62 8.04 -2.67 -3.09
C THR A 62 8.16 -1.22 -2.63
N LEU A 63 7.16 -0.39 -2.96
CA LEU A 63 7.14 1.00 -2.49
C LEU A 63 7.06 1.07 -0.97
N TYR A 64 6.28 0.19 -0.36
CA TYR A 64 6.20 0.09 1.09
C TYR A 64 7.56 -0.25 1.70
N GLN A 65 8.23 -1.25 1.14
CA GLN A 65 9.53 -1.67 1.65
C GLN A 65 10.56 -0.54 1.55
N THR A 66 10.56 0.18 0.45
CA THR A 66 11.47 1.30 0.26
C THR A 66 11.21 2.40 1.30
N GLU A 67 9.95 2.70 1.54
CA GLU A 67 9.61 3.72 2.54
C GLU A 67 10.07 3.30 3.94
N ILE A 68 9.85 2.03 4.29
CA ILE A 68 10.27 1.52 5.61
C ILE A 68 11.79 1.58 5.76
N GLN A 69 12.53 1.26 4.71
CA GLN A 69 13.99 1.22 4.76
C GLN A 69 14.62 2.60 4.76
N THR A 70 14.07 3.53 3.97
CA THR A 70 14.69 4.85 3.77
C THR A 70 14.03 5.94 4.59
N GLY A 71 12.83 5.70 5.08
CA GLY A 71 12.05 6.70 5.80
C GLY A 71 11.28 7.65 4.90
N THR A 72 11.39 7.51 3.59
CA THR A 72 10.69 8.38 2.65
C THR A 72 10.05 7.56 1.53
N LEU A 73 8.90 8.02 1.08
CA LEU A 73 8.22 7.41 -0.05
C LEU A 73 8.87 7.87 -1.35
N GLU A 74 9.22 6.90 -2.19
CA GLU A 74 9.77 7.17 -3.51
C GLU A 74 8.85 6.58 -4.56
N LEU A 75 8.12 7.44 -5.25
CA LEU A 75 7.22 6.99 -6.30
C LEU A 75 7.97 6.89 -7.62
N PRO A 76 7.60 5.92 -8.48
CA PRO A 76 8.24 5.80 -9.78
C PRO A 76 7.89 7.01 -10.66
N GLU A 77 8.82 7.36 -11.54
CA GLU A 77 8.58 8.40 -12.52
C GLU A 77 7.92 7.80 -13.75
N TYR A 78 7.10 8.60 -14.40
CA TYR A 78 6.39 8.22 -15.61
C TYR A 78 7.06 8.80 -16.83
#